data_72617f147028c5706112317d6201f0cd
#
_entry.id   72617f147028c5706112317d6201f0cd
#
_cell.length_a   1.000
_cell.length_b   1.000
_cell.length_c   1.000
_cell.angle_alpha   90.00
_cell.angle_beta   90.00
_cell.angle_gamma   90.00
#
_symmetry.space_group_name_H-M   'P 1'
#
loop_
_entity.id
_entity.type
_entity.pdbx_description
1 polymer ?
#
loop_
_entity_poly.entity_id
_entity_poly.type
_entity_poly.pdbx_seq_one_letter_code
_entity_poly.pdbx_strand_id
1 'polypeptide(L)'
;MGLAACGTSGPSTTSSAKGLTMWALNDQAILKESVDAYNEDHPDEKITLRLFANDDYKQKLRVAFGANQAPDIFFSWGGGALNDYVKAGKVDALTQSDAEIDRFTPSVMGSATFDGKVYGVPANGLAPVVLYYNKKVLADAGVEPPKTYGDLLTAVKKLKARDVVPMSLAANSKWPTLMYLEYLLDRQGGSRVFTNIASGDASMWKDDSVTKANQYLQDLAKAGAFGDNASSVTYDQGASTALLYTGKAGMTLMGTWEYANIAKAAPGFLKNGDLGYTAFPTLPDGAGKASNIVGNPSNFLSLNSSTKNKDAALTYFKDYVLNDSQVDAYLAAGSVPPVEGLETKLAAVKSSTDKEWLTFVYNLVRTAPSFQLSWDQALPSDQADPLLTNTDKSFLRQIPPAEFGVNMSKAAS
;
A
#
# COMPACT_ATOMS: atom_id res chain seq x y z
N MET A 1 -54.56 -18.94 9.49
CA MET A 1 -53.53 -18.64 8.48
C MET A 1 -52.34 -18.08 9.22
N GLY A 2 -51.32 -18.91 9.47
CA GLY A 2 -50.09 -18.50 10.16
C GLY A 2 -49.06 -18.05 9.14
N LEU A 3 -48.56 -16.85 9.29
CA LEU A 3 -47.41 -16.33 8.53
C LEU A 3 -46.11 -16.86 9.17
N ALA A 4 -45.45 -17.78 8.45
CA ALA A 4 -44.09 -18.21 8.78
C ALA A 4 -43.12 -17.12 8.35
N ALA A 5 -42.45 -16.48 9.29
CA ALA A 5 -41.32 -15.58 9.05
C ALA A 5 -40.10 -16.45 8.73
N CYS A 6 -39.64 -16.47 7.46
CA CYS A 6 -38.37 -16.99 7.10
C CYS A 6 -37.26 -16.03 7.59
N GLY A 7 -36.69 -16.35 8.74
CA GLY A 7 -35.44 -15.74 9.19
C GLY A 7 -34.30 -16.25 8.31
N THR A 8 -33.72 -15.39 7.48
CA THR A 8 -32.43 -15.63 6.84
C THR A 8 -31.35 -15.58 7.90
N SER A 9 -30.95 -16.75 8.40
CA SER A 9 -29.76 -16.91 9.22
C SER A 9 -28.55 -16.61 8.33
N GLY A 10 -27.93 -15.45 8.54
CA GLY A 10 -26.58 -15.20 8.07
C GLY A 10 -25.62 -16.27 8.63
N PRO A 11 -24.50 -16.55 7.97
CA PRO A 11 -23.57 -17.59 8.42
C PRO A 11 -23.06 -17.24 9.82
N SER A 12 -23.58 -17.92 10.84
CA SER A 12 -23.04 -17.87 12.18
C SER A 12 -21.63 -18.47 12.18
N THR A 13 -20.64 -17.65 12.42
CA THR A 13 -19.28 -18.11 12.74
C THR A 13 -19.29 -18.65 14.16
N THR A 14 -19.60 -19.93 14.31
CA THR A 14 -19.23 -20.65 15.52
C THR A 14 -17.71 -20.90 15.45
N SER A 15 -16.90 -19.97 16.00
CA SER A 15 -15.56 -20.31 16.42
C SER A 15 -15.68 -21.41 17.48
N SER A 16 -14.81 -22.43 17.44
CA SER A 16 -14.59 -23.31 18.61
C SER A 16 -14.35 -22.38 19.81
N ALA A 17 -14.73 -22.78 21.02
CA ALA A 17 -14.62 -21.92 22.20
C ALA A 17 -13.20 -21.39 22.49
N LYS A 18 -12.19 -21.85 21.75
CA LYS A 18 -10.78 -21.48 21.82
C LYS A 18 -10.19 -20.97 20.48
N GLY A 19 -10.89 -21.03 19.35
CA GLY A 19 -10.38 -20.59 18.04
C GLY A 19 -10.37 -19.06 17.91
N LEU A 20 -9.55 -18.59 16.98
CA LEU A 20 -9.42 -17.18 16.61
C LEU A 20 -10.01 -16.92 15.21
N THR A 21 -10.49 -15.72 14.98
CA THR A 21 -10.87 -15.22 13.65
C THR A 21 -9.85 -14.21 13.17
N MET A 22 -9.47 -14.29 11.88
CA MET A 22 -8.56 -13.33 11.25
C MET A 22 -9.13 -12.84 9.93
N TRP A 23 -9.03 -11.54 9.70
CA TRP A 23 -9.36 -10.93 8.41
C TRP A 23 -8.13 -10.30 7.78
N ALA A 24 -7.89 -10.60 6.49
CA ALA A 24 -6.79 -10.06 5.71
C ALA A 24 -7.17 -9.87 4.23
N LEU A 25 -6.23 -9.40 3.42
CA LEU A 25 -6.41 -9.22 1.99
C LEU A 25 -6.22 -10.54 1.23
N ASN A 26 -6.86 -10.68 0.08
CA ASN A 26 -6.84 -11.89 -0.74
C ASN A 26 -5.51 -12.14 -1.49
N ASP A 27 -4.62 -11.15 -1.55
CA ASP A 27 -3.28 -11.24 -2.13
C ASP A 27 -2.20 -11.73 -1.13
N GLN A 28 -2.59 -12.08 0.12
CA GLN A 28 -1.68 -12.44 1.21
C GLN A 28 -1.43 -13.97 1.27
N ALA A 29 -0.86 -14.55 0.21
CA ALA A 29 -0.61 -16.00 0.15
C ALA A 29 0.34 -16.49 1.25
N ILE A 30 1.43 -15.76 1.52
CA ILE A 30 2.43 -16.12 2.55
C ILE A 30 1.82 -16.04 3.95
N LEU A 31 0.95 -15.05 4.21
CA LEU A 31 0.21 -14.98 5.46
C LEU A 31 -0.74 -16.18 5.62
N LYS A 32 -1.37 -16.63 4.53
CA LYS A 32 -2.20 -17.84 4.57
C LYS A 32 -1.38 -19.08 4.92
N GLU A 33 -0.20 -19.25 4.33
CA GLU A 33 0.71 -20.36 4.66
C GLU A 33 1.13 -20.34 6.13
N SER A 34 1.37 -19.16 6.71
CA SER A 34 1.64 -18.99 8.13
C SER A 34 0.47 -19.42 9.02
N VAL A 35 -0.75 -19.04 8.64
CA VAL A 35 -1.97 -19.47 9.35
C VAL A 35 -2.17 -20.97 9.25
N ASP A 36 -1.90 -21.57 8.08
CA ASP A 36 -2.01 -23.02 7.87
C ASP A 36 -0.99 -23.75 8.78
N ALA A 37 0.26 -23.27 8.87
CA ALA A 37 1.28 -23.85 9.76
C ALA A 37 0.88 -23.73 11.25
N TYR A 38 0.39 -22.56 11.67
CA TYR A 38 -0.13 -22.40 13.04
C TYR A 38 -1.27 -23.39 13.32
N ASN A 39 -2.20 -23.55 12.40
CA ASN A 39 -3.36 -24.44 12.56
C ASN A 39 -2.99 -25.92 12.61
N GLU A 40 -1.87 -26.31 11.99
CA GLU A 40 -1.32 -27.67 12.07
C GLU A 40 -0.75 -27.95 13.46
N ASP A 41 0.01 -26.99 14.01
CA ASP A 41 0.66 -27.11 15.31
C ASP A 41 -0.32 -26.90 16.49
N HIS A 42 -1.41 -26.13 16.28
CA HIS A 42 -2.41 -25.77 17.29
C HIS A 42 -3.83 -26.18 16.91
N PRO A 43 -4.14 -27.50 16.78
CA PRO A 43 -5.42 -27.98 16.27
C PRO A 43 -6.64 -27.60 17.11
N ASP A 44 -6.45 -27.30 18.41
CA ASP A 44 -7.52 -26.92 19.34
C ASP A 44 -7.80 -25.41 19.38
N GLU A 45 -6.88 -24.58 18.82
CA GLU A 45 -6.91 -23.10 18.86
C GLU A 45 -6.81 -22.46 17.48
N LYS A 46 -7.38 -23.12 16.46
CA LYS A 46 -7.23 -22.72 15.05
C LYS A 46 -7.66 -21.30 14.76
N ILE A 47 -6.91 -20.68 13.86
CA ILE A 47 -7.26 -19.39 13.24
C ILE A 47 -8.14 -19.63 12.01
N THR A 48 -9.36 -19.07 12.03
CA THR A 48 -10.24 -19.03 10.86
C THR A 48 -9.94 -17.77 10.06
N LEU A 49 -9.19 -17.92 8.96
CA LEU A 49 -8.81 -16.81 8.08
C LEU A 49 -9.90 -16.51 7.06
N ARG A 50 -10.27 -15.22 6.94
CA ARG A 50 -11.12 -14.69 5.87
C ARG A 50 -10.35 -13.68 5.04
N LEU A 51 -10.40 -13.84 3.72
CA LEU A 51 -9.71 -13.00 2.76
C LEU A 51 -10.71 -12.15 1.98
N PHE A 52 -10.35 -10.89 1.72
CA PHE A 52 -11.20 -9.92 1.03
C PHE A 52 -10.38 -9.17 -0.03
N ALA A 53 -11.05 -8.67 -1.06
CA ALA A 53 -10.49 -7.67 -1.95
C ALA A 53 -10.22 -6.37 -1.18
N ASN A 54 -9.21 -5.60 -1.60
CA ASN A 54 -8.73 -4.43 -0.85
C ASN A 54 -9.84 -3.40 -0.56
N ASP A 55 -10.60 -3.01 -1.60
CA ASP A 55 -11.61 -1.96 -1.46
C ASP A 55 -12.79 -2.42 -0.59
N ASP A 56 -13.19 -3.69 -0.71
CA ASP A 56 -14.20 -4.33 0.13
C ASP A 56 -13.78 -4.46 1.60
N TYR A 57 -12.49 -4.76 1.83
CA TYR A 57 -11.95 -4.99 3.17
C TYR A 57 -12.10 -3.77 4.07
N LYS A 58 -11.68 -2.60 3.58
CA LYS A 58 -11.73 -1.33 4.33
C LYS A 58 -13.14 -1.04 4.82
N GLN A 59 -14.14 -1.19 3.96
CA GLN A 59 -15.53 -0.96 4.30
C GLN A 59 -16.05 -2.00 5.31
N LYS A 60 -15.79 -3.29 5.07
CA LYS A 60 -16.26 -4.38 5.93
C LYS A 60 -15.67 -4.30 7.33
N LEU A 61 -14.36 -3.99 7.43
CA LEU A 61 -13.70 -3.85 8.72
C LEU A 61 -14.30 -2.71 9.54
N ARG A 62 -14.55 -1.56 8.92
CA ARG A 62 -15.19 -0.39 9.59
C ARG A 62 -16.57 -0.75 10.13
N VAL A 63 -17.40 -1.39 9.31
CA VAL A 63 -18.74 -1.85 9.71
C VAL A 63 -18.67 -2.86 10.86
N ALA A 64 -17.75 -3.83 10.79
CA ALA A 64 -17.59 -4.85 11.81
C ALA A 64 -17.15 -4.27 13.17
N PHE A 65 -16.22 -3.29 13.18
CA PHE A 65 -15.84 -2.58 14.40
C PHE A 65 -17.02 -1.75 14.98
N GLY A 66 -17.78 -1.09 14.11
CA GLY A 66 -18.99 -0.35 14.52
C GLY A 66 -20.05 -1.25 15.16
N ALA A 67 -20.19 -2.47 14.67
CA ALA A 67 -21.15 -3.48 15.16
C ALA A 67 -20.60 -4.34 16.32
N ASN A 68 -19.36 -4.15 16.79
CA ASN A 68 -18.65 -5.03 17.72
C ASN A 68 -18.57 -6.51 17.24
N GLN A 69 -18.41 -6.70 15.94
CA GLN A 69 -18.28 -7.99 15.25
C GLN A 69 -16.96 -8.11 14.47
N ALA A 70 -15.98 -7.27 14.80
CA ALA A 70 -14.66 -7.33 14.20
C ALA A 70 -13.95 -8.64 14.57
N PRO A 71 -13.04 -9.16 13.70
CA PRO A 71 -12.28 -10.36 13.99
C PRO A 71 -11.32 -10.15 15.17
N ASP A 72 -10.80 -11.25 15.71
CA ASP A 72 -9.80 -11.23 16.79
C ASP A 72 -8.49 -10.62 16.33
N ILE A 73 -8.05 -10.99 15.13
CA ILE A 73 -6.86 -10.46 14.46
C ILE A 73 -7.28 -9.80 13.15
N PHE A 74 -6.79 -8.62 12.88
CA PHE A 74 -7.11 -7.91 11.64
C PHE A 74 -5.88 -7.27 11.00
N PHE A 75 -5.86 -7.31 9.68
CA PHE A 75 -4.86 -6.63 8.87
C PHE A 75 -5.12 -5.12 8.86
N SER A 76 -4.07 -4.32 8.98
CA SER A 76 -4.13 -2.86 8.91
C SER A 76 -2.92 -2.28 8.19
N TRP A 77 -3.07 -1.05 7.70
CA TRP A 77 -1.96 -0.31 7.09
C TRP A 77 -1.22 0.58 8.09
N GLY A 78 -1.64 0.57 9.36
CA GLY A 78 -1.12 1.49 10.36
C GLY A 78 -1.67 2.91 10.20
N GLY A 79 -0.94 3.91 10.70
CA GLY A 79 -1.26 5.32 10.56
C GLY A 79 -2.55 5.75 11.24
N GLY A 80 -3.18 6.82 10.70
CA GLY A 80 -4.38 7.41 11.27
C GLY A 80 -5.57 6.47 11.33
N ALA A 81 -5.75 5.64 10.30
CA ALA A 81 -6.83 4.67 10.25
C ALA A 81 -6.75 3.62 11.39
N LEU A 82 -5.55 3.12 11.73
CA LEU A 82 -5.34 2.26 12.89
C LEU A 82 -5.52 3.04 14.19
N ASN A 83 -5.00 4.27 14.26
CA ASN A 83 -5.09 5.12 15.44
C ASN A 83 -6.54 5.45 15.82
N ASP A 84 -7.46 5.57 14.86
CA ASP A 84 -8.89 5.74 15.13
C ASP A 84 -9.46 4.57 15.94
N TYR A 85 -9.08 3.32 15.60
CA TYR A 85 -9.47 2.15 16.38
C TYR A 85 -8.80 2.12 17.76
N VAL A 86 -7.51 2.54 17.85
CA VAL A 86 -6.78 2.65 19.11
C VAL A 86 -7.45 3.66 20.04
N LYS A 87 -7.75 4.87 19.56
CA LYS A 87 -8.46 5.91 20.32
C LYS A 87 -9.86 5.46 20.78
N ALA A 88 -10.52 4.63 19.98
CA ALA A 88 -11.80 4.04 20.34
C ALA A 88 -11.68 2.84 21.33
N GLY A 89 -10.48 2.48 21.79
CA GLY A 89 -10.23 1.37 22.70
C GLY A 89 -10.52 -0.01 22.10
N LYS A 90 -10.43 -0.13 20.78
CA LYS A 90 -10.75 -1.37 20.03
C LYS A 90 -9.54 -2.24 19.73
N VAL A 91 -8.33 -1.78 20.02
CA VAL A 91 -7.07 -2.47 19.72
C VAL A 91 -6.24 -2.58 20.99
N ASP A 92 -5.70 -3.75 21.26
CA ASP A 92 -4.79 -3.97 22.38
C ASP A 92 -3.36 -3.51 22.04
N ALA A 93 -2.72 -2.90 23.02
CA ALA A 93 -1.30 -2.62 22.94
C ALA A 93 -0.50 -3.92 23.15
N LEU A 94 0.56 -4.08 22.35
CA LEU A 94 1.49 -5.19 22.41
C LEU A 94 2.73 -4.78 23.22
N THR A 95 3.26 -5.70 24.04
CA THR A 95 4.54 -5.50 24.73
C THR A 95 5.70 -5.99 23.84
N GLN A 96 6.94 -5.60 24.18
CA GLN A 96 8.14 -6.06 23.48
C GLN A 96 8.27 -7.58 23.44
N SER A 97 7.94 -8.23 24.56
CA SER A 97 8.02 -9.70 24.68
C SER A 97 6.88 -10.42 23.96
N ASP A 98 5.73 -9.77 23.76
CA ASP A 98 4.54 -10.42 23.18
C ASP A 98 4.73 -10.78 21.70
N ALA A 99 5.56 -10.03 20.99
CA ALA A 99 5.74 -10.19 19.56
C ALA A 99 7.19 -10.07 19.09
N GLU A 100 8.16 -10.11 19.99
CA GLU A 100 9.59 -9.91 19.69
C GLU A 100 9.84 -8.70 18.79
N ILE A 101 9.32 -7.54 19.22
CA ILE A 101 9.23 -6.31 18.39
C ILE A 101 10.60 -5.84 17.92
N ASP A 102 11.67 -6.10 18.69
CA ASP A 102 13.04 -5.70 18.37
C ASP A 102 13.61 -6.36 17.09
N ARG A 103 12.98 -7.43 16.61
CA ARG A 103 13.38 -8.06 15.33
C ARG A 103 12.98 -7.27 14.09
N PHE A 104 12.05 -6.34 14.23
CA PHE A 104 11.55 -5.53 13.11
C PHE A 104 12.34 -4.23 12.96
N THR A 105 12.44 -3.76 11.73
CA THR A 105 13.10 -2.49 11.39
C THR A 105 12.44 -1.32 12.12
N PRO A 106 13.13 -0.55 12.98
CA PRO A 106 12.52 0.47 13.83
C PRO A 106 11.72 1.54 13.07
N SER A 107 12.19 1.94 11.88
CA SER A 107 11.50 2.93 11.04
C SER A 107 10.12 2.49 10.56
N VAL A 108 9.88 1.18 10.51
CA VAL A 108 8.58 0.61 10.11
C VAL A 108 7.57 0.67 11.25
N MET A 109 8.04 0.46 12.48
CA MET A 109 7.17 0.39 13.67
C MET A 109 6.44 1.68 13.97
N GLY A 110 6.96 2.83 13.52
CA GLY A 110 6.34 4.14 13.73
C GLY A 110 4.89 4.23 13.25
N SER A 111 4.53 3.52 12.16
CA SER A 111 3.16 3.50 11.63
C SER A 111 2.15 2.73 12.49
N ALA A 112 2.60 1.90 13.43
CA ALA A 112 1.75 1.15 14.37
C ALA A 112 2.05 1.50 15.83
N THR A 113 2.76 2.61 16.10
CA THR A 113 3.11 3.07 17.44
C THR A 113 2.41 4.39 17.73
N PHE A 114 1.58 4.43 18.78
CA PHE A 114 0.86 5.61 19.22
C PHE A 114 1.05 5.78 20.72
N ASP A 115 1.35 7.00 21.16
CA ASP A 115 1.62 7.34 22.57
C ASP A 115 2.66 6.38 23.23
N GLY A 116 3.69 6.01 22.46
CA GLY A 116 4.77 5.14 22.90
C GLY A 116 4.41 3.65 23.06
N LYS A 117 3.22 3.24 22.62
CA LYS A 117 2.75 1.85 22.64
C LYS A 117 2.59 1.31 21.21
N VAL A 118 2.93 0.04 21.03
CA VAL A 118 2.82 -0.69 19.76
C VAL A 118 1.45 -1.35 19.68
N TYR A 119 0.78 -1.23 18.52
CA TYR A 119 -0.57 -1.76 18.29
C TYR A 119 -0.67 -2.69 17.08
N GLY A 120 0.45 -3.13 16.55
CA GLY A 120 0.49 -4.11 15.46
C GLY A 120 1.88 -4.62 15.18
N VAL A 121 1.97 -5.85 14.70
CA VAL A 121 3.20 -6.47 14.22
C VAL A 121 3.26 -6.36 12.70
N PRO A 122 4.41 -6.01 12.10
CA PRO A 122 4.57 -6.07 10.65
C PRO A 122 4.28 -7.47 10.14
N ALA A 123 3.50 -7.58 9.07
CA ALA A 123 3.07 -8.87 8.52
C ALA A 123 3.20 -8.93 7.01
N ASN A 124 3.85 -7.94 6.41
CA ASN A 124 4.05 -7.86 4.97
C ASN A 124 5.39 -7.20 4.66
N GLY A 125 5.83 -7.26 3.41
CA GLY A 125 7.08 -6.63 2.97
C GLY A 125 7.02 -5.10 2.96
N LEU A 126 8.18 -4.49 2.87
CA LEU A 126 8.35 -3.07 2.57
C LEU A 126 7.67 -2.75 1.23
N ALA A 127 6.84 -1.74 1.21
CA ALA A 127 6.03 -1.42 0.05
C ALA A 127 6.16 0.06 -0.40
N PRO A 128 7.40 0.54 -0.70
CA PRO A 128 7.55 1.82 -1.38
C PRO A 128 6.90 1.79 -2.76
N VAL A 129 6.39 2.94 -3.19
CA VAL A 129 5.86 3.14 -4.54
C VAL A 129 7.01 3.44 -5.48
N VAL A 130 7.06 2.74 -6.62
CA VAL A 130 8.10 2.90 -7.65
C VAL A 130 7.48 3.02 -9.04
N LEU A 131 8.18 3.63 -9.96
CA LEU A 131 7.78 3.70 -11.36
C LEU A 131 8.31 2.46 -12.10
N TYR A 132 7.40 1.55 -12.43
CA TYR A 132 7.67 0.41 -13.31
C TYR A 132 7.54 0.80 -14.77
N TYR A 133 8.31 0.14 -15.63
CA TYR A 133 8.22 0.34 -17.07
C TYR A 133 8.52 -0.93 -17.85
N ASN A 134 7.92 -1.03 -19.03
CA ASN A 134 8.22 -2.06 -20.01
C ASN A 134 9.41 -1.59 -20.85
N LYS A 135 10.58 -2.23 -20.66
CA LYS A 135 11.85 -1.86 -21.32
C LYS A 135 11.73 -1.89 -22.85
N LYS A 136 11.06 -2.92 -23.39
CA LYS A 136 10.88 -3.07 -24.82
C LYS A 136 10.00 -1.95 -25.40
N VAL A 137 8.88 -1.64 -24.75
CA VAL A 137 7.96 -0.59 -25.18
C VAL A 137 8.65 0.78 -25.17
N LEU A 138 9.42 1.09 -24.12
CA LEU A 138 10.17 2.35 -24.05
C LEU A 138 11.23 2.41 -25.15
N ALA A 139 12.01 1.35 -25.35
CA ALA A 139 13.04 1.28 -26.38
C ALA A 139 12.46 1.44 -27.77
N ASP A 140 11.36 0.74 -28.09
CA ASP A 140 10.66 0.85 -29.39
C ASP A 140 10.14 2.29 -29.64
N ALA A 141 9.82 3.04 -28.58
CA ALA A 141 9.41 4.45 -28.65
C ALA A 141 10.61 5.44 -28.63
N GLY A 142 11.83 4.96 -28.47
CA GLY A 142 13.02 5.81 -28.31
C GLY A 142 12.94 6.67 -27.04
N VAL A 143 12.47 6.07 -25.94
CA VAL A 143 12.27 6.71 -24.62
C VAL A 143 13.17 6.04 -23.60
N GLU A 144 13.92 6.82 -22.86
CA GLU A 144 14.62 6.36 -21.65
C GLU A 144 13.69 6.46 -20.44
N PRO A 145 13.93 5.67 -19.36
CA PRO A 145 13.19 5.83 -18.10
C PRO A 145 13.28 7.28 -17.59
N PRO A 146 12.15 7.93 -17.31
CA PRO A 146 12.14 9.36 -17.00
C PRO A 146 12.77 9.65 -15.65
N LYS A 147 13.71 10.60 -15.59
CA LYS A 147 14.38 11.09 -14.39
C LYS A 147 13.81 12.43 -13.91
N THR A 148 13.22 13.18 -14.82
CA THR A 148 12.60 14.48 -14.57
C THR A 148 11.15 14.48 -15.06
N TYR A 149 10.36 15.42 -14.59
CA TYR A 149 9.00 15.61 -15.08
C TYR A 149 8.97 15.96 -16.58
N GLY A 150 9.97 16.68 -17.07
CA GLY A 150 10.12 16.97 -18.50
C GLY A 150 10.37 15.70 -19.33
N ASP A 151 11.20 14.77 -18.83
CA ASP A 151 11.37 13.46 -19.45
C ASP A 151 10.07 12.67 -19.47
N LEU A 152 9.32 12.71 -18.36
CA LEU A 152 8.01 12.04 -18.24
C LEU A 152 7.01 12.56 -19.30
N LEU A 153 6.91 13.89 -19.46
CA LEU A 153 6.06 14.47 -20.51
C LEU A 153 6.51 14.11 -21.92
N THR A 154 7.85 14.03 -22.14
CA THR A 154 8.42 13.58 -23.40
C THR A 154 8.07 12.12 -23.68
N ALA A 155 8.18 11.26 -22.67
CA ALA A 155 7.76 9.85 -22.74
C ALA A 155 6.26 9.73 -23.08
N VAL A 156 5.40 10.50 -22.37
CA VAL A 156 3.95 10.55 -22.65
C VAL A 156 3.67 10.88 -24.11
N LYS A 157 4.30 11.93 -24.65
CA LYS A 157 4.09 12.35 -26.05
C LYS A 157 4.53 11.26 -27.03
N LYS A 158 5.70 10.65 -26.83
CA LYS A 158 6.25 9.64 -27.76
C LYS A 158 5.45 8.34 -27.73
N LEU A 159 5.04 7.88 -26.55
CA LEU A 159 4.24 6.66 -26.41
C LEU A 159 2.85 6.82 -27.04
N LYS A 160 2.19 7.96 -26.80
CA LYS A 160 0.90 8.28 -27.45
C LYS A 160 1.00 8.29 -28.96
N ALA A 161 2.08 8.82 -29.53
CA ALA A 161 2.30 8.83 -30.97
C ALA A 161 2.40 7.42 -31.60
N ARG A 162 2.50 6.39 -30.76
CA ARG A 162 2.56 4.96 -31.14
C ARG A 162 1.32 4.17 -30.70
N ASP A 163 0.25 4.86 -30.30
CA ASP A 163 -0.98 4.26 -29.77
C ASP A 163 -0.76 3.38 -28.51
N VAL A 164 0.28 3.70 -27.70
CA VAL A 164 0.57 3.05 -26.44
C VAL A 164 0.09 3.94 -25.31
N VAL A 165 -0.62 3.37 -24.33
CA VAL A 165 -0.97 4.08 -23.08
C VAL A 165 0.34 4.44 -22.36
N PRO A 166 0.64 5.72 -22.13
CA PRO A 166 1.93 6.07 -21.50
C PRO A 166 2.09 5.48 -20.11
N MET A 167 1.06 5.59 -19.28
CA MET A 167 1.06 5.13 -17.89
C MET A 167 -0.27 4.43 -17.58
N SER A 168 -0.26 3.14 -17.31
CA SER A 168 -1.48 2.46 -16.86
C SER A 168 -1.88 2.94 -15.47
N LEU A 169 -3.17 3.13 -15.25
CA LEU A 169 -3.72 3.62 -14.00
C LEU A 169 -5.09 3.01 -13.74
N ALA A 170 -5.30 2.49 -12.53
CA ALA A 170 -6.58 2.02 -12.03
C ALA A 170 -7.28 3.15 -11.25
N ALA A 171 -7.71 4.21 -11.96
CA ALA A 171 -8.22 5.42 -11.33
C ALA A 171 -9.59 5.22 -10.65
N ASN A 172 -10.36 4.20 -11.03
CA ASN A 172 -11.63 3.88 -10.35
C ASN A 172 -11.42 3.55 -8.87
N SER A 173 -10.32 2.89 -8.52
CA SER A 173 -9.95 2.60 -7.13
C SER A 173 -9.44 3.83 -6.35
N LYS A 174 -9.26 4.98 -6.99
CA LYS A 174 -8.83 6.29 -6.46
C LYS A 174 -7.43 6.31 -5.84
N TRP A 175 -7.12 5.39 -4.92
CA TRP A 175 -5.83 5.34 -4.23
C TRP A 175 -4.61 5.19 -5.17
N PRO A 176 -4.66 4.52 -6.35
CA PRO A 176 -3.52 4.56 -7.28
C PRO A 176 -3.26 5.95 -7.84
N THR A 177 -4.32 6.77 -8.01
CA THR A 177 -4.17 8.17 -8.44
C THR A 177 -3.52 9.01 -7.34
N LEU A 178 -3.83 8.73 -6.08
CA LEU A 178 -3.25 9.42 -4.93
C LEU A 178 -1.73 9.27 -4.87
N MET A 179 -1.16 8.13 -5.24
CA MET A 179 0.29 7.90 -5.28
C MET A 179 1.03 8.92 -6.16
N TYR A 180 0.42 9.35 -7.27
CA TYR A 180 0.99 10.41 -8.09
C TYR A 180 1.00 11.74 -7.34
N LEU A 181 -0.11 12.09 -6.68
CA LEU A 181 -0.22 13.33 -5.93
C LEU A 181 0.74 13.37 -4.73
N GLU A 182 0.92 12.23 -4.04
CA GLU A 182 1.89 12.08 -2.95
C GLU A 182 3.30 12.40 -3.40
N TYR A 183 3.74 11.81 -4.51
CA TYR A 183 5.06 12.12 -5.07
C TYR A 183 5.16 13.54 -5.61
N LEU A 184 4.14 14.04 -6.30
CA LEU A 184 4.16 15.39 -6.84
C LEU A 184 4.26 16.44 -5.72
N LEU A 185 3.55 16.23 -4.59
CA LEU A 185 3.69 17.12 -3.44
C LEU A 185 5.05 16.97 -2.74
N ASP A 186 5.52 15.75 -2.52
CA ASP A 186 6.84 15.53 -1.93
C ASP A 186 7.94 16.19 -2.78
N ARG A 187 7.93 15.97 -4.10
CA ARG A 187 8.89 16.59 -5.00
C ARG A 187 8.80 18.11 -5.02
N GLN A 188 7.60 18.67 -4.95
CA GLN A 188 7.39 20.13 -5.02
C GLN A 188 7.70 20.83 -3.71
N GLY A 189 7.15 20.35 -2.59
CA GLY A 189 7.19 21.02 -1.28
C GLY A 189 8.15 20.40 -0.26
N GLY A 190 8.69 19.22 -0.59
CA GLY A 190 9.45 18.38 0.35
C GLY A 190 8.55 17.61 1.32
N SER A 191 9.14 16.64 2.01
CA SER A 191 8.42 15.79 2.97
C SER A 191 7.75 16.55 4.12
N ARG A 192 8.28 17.73 4.47
CA ARG A 192 7.77 18.57 5.56
C ARG A 192 6.29 18.95 5.40
N VAL A 193 5.83 19.20 4.18
CA VAL A 193 4.44 19.65 3.95
C VAL A 193 3.46 18.60 4.46
N PHE A 194 3.59 17.37 3.98
CA PHE A 194 2.67 16.31 4.41
C PHE A 194 2.93 15.86 5.86
N THR A 195 4.17 15.88 6.34
CA THR A 195 4.48 15.54 7.74
C THR A 195 3.72 16.47 8.70
N ASN A 196 3.66 17.78 8.40
CA ASN A 196 2.90 18.73 9.21
C ASN A 196 1.38 18.51 9.09
N ILE A 197 0.87 18.20 7.88
CA ILE A 197 -0.53 17.83 7.68
C ILE A 197 -0.88 16.61 8.55
N ALA A 198 -0.09 15.55 8.47
CA ALA A 198 -0.31 14.30 9.22
C ALA A 198 -0.21 14.50 10.75
N SER A 199 0.55 15.52 11.20
CA SER A 199 0.60 15.90 12.62
C SER A 199 -0.54 16.83 13.07
N GLY A 200 -1.50 17.13 12.19
CA GLY A 200 -2.71 17.88 12.50
C GLY A 200 -2.69 19.37 12.12
N ASP A 201 -1.64 19.85 11.42
CA ASP A 201 -1.63 21.23 10.90
C ASP A 201 -2.45 21.34 9.60
N ALA A 202 -3.76 21.52 9.76
CA ALA A 202 -4.69 21.69 8.64
C ALA A 202 -4.38 22.91 7.74
N SER A 203 -3.60 23.88 8.22
CA SER A 203 -3.25 25.06 7.43
C SER A 203 -2.30 24.72 6.29
N MET A 204 -1.51 23.64 6.43
CA MET A 204 -0.56 23.18 5.43
C MET A 204 -1.22 22.64 4.16
N TRP A 205 -2.51 22.31 4.19
CA TRP A 205 -3.25 22.03 2.95
C TRP A 205 -3.35 23.23 2.00
N LYS A 206 -3.13 24.45 2.51
CA LYS A 206 -3.11 25.69 1.72
C LYS A 206 -1.70 26.13 1.29
N ASP A 207 -0.68 25.31 1.57
CA ASP A 207 0.68 25.57 1.05
C ASP A 207 0.67 25.60 -0.48
N ASP A 208 1.40 26.52 -1.08
CA ASP A 208 1.46 26.68 -2.56
C ASP A 208 1.89 25.39 -3.27
N SER A 209 2.70 24.56 -2.61
CA SER A 209 3.14 23.27 -3.18
C SER A 209 1.98 22.29 -3.39
N VAL A 210 0.92 22.36 -2.56
CA VAL A 210 -0.30 21.56 -2.73
C VAL A 210 -1.01 21.93 -4.02
N THR A 211 -1.17 23.23 -4.27
CA THR A 211 -1.75 23.75 -5.53
C THR A 211 -0.92 23.34 -6.74
N LYS A 212 0.41 23.48 -6.65
CA LYS A 212 1.34 23.09 -7.73
C LYS A 212 1.33 21.59 -8.00
N ALA A 213 1.31 20.75 -6.96
CA ALA A 213 1.23 19.29 -7.11
C ALA A 213 -0.06 18.86 -7.85
N ASN A 214 -1.19 19.47 -7.50
CA ASN A 214 -2.46 19.25 -8.21
C ASN A 214 -2.42 19.76 -9.65
N GLN A 215 -1.74 20.88 -9.92
CA GLN A 215 -1.53 21.37 -11.29
C GLN A 215 -0.74 20.33 -12.11
N TYR A 216 0.36 19.79 -11.59
CA TYR A 216 1.14 18.76 -12.28
C TYR A 216 0.31 17.49 -12.55
N LEU A 217 -0.53 17.06 -11.60
CA LEU A 217 -1.43 15.92 -11.81
C LEU A 217 -2.42 16.20 -12.95
N GLN A 218 -3.04 17.38 -12.95
CA GLN A 218 -3.96 17.79 -14.02
C GLN A 218 -3.28 17.94 -15.38
N ASP A 219 -2.02 18.41 -15.41
CA ASP A 219 -1.24 18.52 -16.63
C ASP A 219 -0.91 17.16 -17.24
N LEU A 220 -0.57 16.15 -16.38
CA LEU A 220 -0.41 14.75 -16.82
C LEU A 220 -1.72 14.21 -17.42
N ALA A 221 -2.84 14.40 -16.71
CA ALA A 221 -4.16 13.97 -17.20
C ALA A 221 -4.52 14.64 -18.53
N LYS A 222 -4.30 15.96 -18.64
CA LYS A 222 -4.53 16.75 -19.85
C LYS A 222 -3.64 16.31 -21.02
N ALA A 223 -2.39 15.93 -20.75
CA ALA A 223 -1.48 15.39 -21.75
C ALA A 223 -1.91 13.99 -22.25
N GLY A 224 -2.88 13.35 -21.60
CA GLY A 224 -3.36 12.00 -21.89
C GLY A 224 -2.38 10.92 -21.40
N ALA A 225 -1.70 11.17 -20.30
CA ALA A 225 -0.72 10.24 -19.73
C ALA A 225 -1.33 8.89 -19.35
N PHE A 226 -2.61 8.86 -18.97
CA PHE A 226 -3.27 7.68 -18.38
C PHE A 226 -4.22 6.96 -19.35
N GLY A 227 -4.31 7.41 -20.61
CA GLY A 227 -5.30 6.91 -21.55
C GLY A 227 -6.74 7.31 -21.20
N ASP A 228 -7.68 7.00 -22.08
CA ASP A 228 -9.07 7.51 -21.95
C ASP A 228 -9.92 6.68 -20.97
N ASN A 229 -9.52 5.45 -20.67
CA ASN A 229 -10.32 4.49 -19.89
C ASN A 229 -9.86 4.34 -18.43
N ALA A 230 -8.88 5.11 -17.94
CA ALA A 230 -8.32 4.95 -16.60
C ALA A 230 -9.38 5.01 -15.49
N SER A 231 -10.39 5.89 -15.62
CA SER A 231 -11.48 6.05 -14.66
C SER A 231 -12.46 4.85 -14.57
N SER A 232 -12.38 3.91 -15.53
CA SER A 232 -13.20 2.69 -15.53
C SER A 232 -12.43 1.46 -15.05
N VAL A 233 -11.14 1.59 -14.80
CA VAL A 233 -10.27 0.47 -14.39
C VAL A 233 -10.18 0.41 -12.88
N THR A 234 -10.49 -0.76 -12.30
CA THR A 234 -10.26 -1.09 -10.89
C THR A 234 -8.94 -1.85 -10.73
N TYR A 235 -8.27 -1.66 -9.60
CA TYR A 235 -6.98 -2.31 -9.34
C TYR A 235 -7.13 -3.82 -9.11
N ASP A 236 -8.07 -4.23 -8.28
CA ASP A 236 -8.24 -5.63 -7.82
C ASP A 236 -8.47 -6.65 -8.95
N GLN A 237 -8.85 -6.18 -10.13
CA GLN A 237 -9.03 -7.04 -11.31
C GLN A 237 -7.75 -7.25 -12.14
N GLY A 238 -6.63 -6.60 -11.77
CA GLY A 238 -5.34 -6.74 -12.42
C GLY A 238 -5.25 -6.17 -13.85
N ALA A 239 -6.28 -5.45 -14.31
CA ALA A 239 -6.32 -4.93 -15.67
C ALA A 239 -5.24 -3.88 -15.94
N SER A 240 -4.95 -2.99 -14.98
CA SER A 240 -3.88 -1.99 -15.08
C SER A 240 -2.49 -2.64 -15.17
N THR A 241 -2.24 -3.66 -14.36
CA THR A 241 -1.00 -4.47 -14.39
C THR A 241 -0.84 -5.16 -15.74
N ALA A 242 -1.92 -5.73 -16.27
CA ALA A 242 -1.92 -6.44 -17.55
C ALA A 242 -1.53 -5.53 -18.73
N LEU A 243 -1.90 -4.26 -18.71
CA LEU A 243 -1.48 -3.31 -19.75
C LEU A 243 0.05 -3.17 -19.83
N LEU A 244 0.75 -3.21 -18.70
CA LEU A 244 2.21 -3.10 -18.64
C LEU A 244 2.89 -4.32 -19.26
N TYR A 245 2.61 -5.53 -18.75
CA TYR A 245 3.32 -6.73 -19.20
C TYR A 245 2.89 -7.21 -20.60
N THR A 246 1.73 -6.79 -21.09
CA THR A 246 1.30 -7.06 -22.47
C THR A 246 1.80 -6.03 -23.49
N GLY A 247 2.54 -5.01 -23.03
CA GLY A 247 3.09 -3.96 -23.87
C GLY A 247 2.05 -2.93 -24.36
N LYS A 248 0.84 -2.93 -23.81
CA LYS A 248 -0.21 -1.95 -24.12
C LYS A 248 -0.02 -0.64 -23.34
N ALA A 249 0.75 -0.67 -22.25
CA ALA A 249 1.20 0.51 -21.55
C ALA A 249 2.72 0.52 -21.44
N GLY A 250 3.31 1.74 -21.42
CA GLY A 250 4.74 1.93 -21.28
C GLY A 250 5.21 1.85 -19.82
N MET A 251 4.44 2.42 -18.90
CA MET A 251 4.79 2.59 -17.49
C MET A 251 3.59 2.37 -16.57
N THR A 252 3.85 2.18 -15.27
CA THR A 252 2.87 2.27 -14.18
C THR A 252 3.54 2.70 -12.89
N LEU A 253 2.88 3.52 -12.08
CA LEU A 253 3.33 3.87 -10.73
C LEU A 253 2.57 3.01 -9.73
N MET A 254 3.28 2.17 -8.97
CA MET A 254 2.66 1.23 -8.04
C MET A 254 3.62 0.84 -6.91
N GLY A 255 3.06 0.35 -5.81
CA GLY A 255 3.85 -0.21 -4.72
C GLY A 255 4.59 -1.50 -5.10
N THR A 256 5.59 -1.86 -4.33
CA THR A 256 6.50 -2.98 -4.66
C THR A 256 5.83 -4.36 -4.66
N TRP A 257 4.63 -4.52 -4.09
CA TRP A 257 3.81 -5.73 -4.25
C TRP A 257 3.48 -6.06 -5.71
N GLU A 258 3.53 -5.08 -6.60
CA GLU A 258 3.24 -5.26 -8.03
C GLU A 258 4.24 -6.21 -8.71
N TYR A 259 5.47 -6.29 -8.19
CA TYR A 259 6.45 -7.26 -8.67
C TYR A 259 5.96 -8.70 -8.53
N ALA A 260 5.43 -9.05 -7.37
CA ALA A 260 4.87 -10.39 -7.11
C ALA A 260 3.62 -10.67 -7.98
N ASN A 261 2.77 -9.66 -8.19
CA ASN A 261 1.61 -9.77 -9.08
C ASN A 261 2.04 -10.06 -10.53
N ILE A 262 3.05 -9.34 -11.02
CA ILE A 262 3.62 -9.56 -12.35
C ILE A 262 4.31 -10.94 -12.43
N ALA A 263 5.06 -11.33 -11.41
CA ALA A 263 5.71 -12.64 -11.36
C ALA A 263 4.72 -13.80 -11.50
N LYS A 264 3.56 -13.66 -10.85
CA LYS A 264 2.47 -14.62 -10.90
C LYS A 264 1.73 -14.61 -12.24
N ALA A 265 1.39 -13.43 -12.76
CA ALA A 265 0.56 -13.29 -13.95
C ALA A 265 1.35 -13.44 -15.27
N ALA A 266 2.60 -13.02 -15.30
CA ALA A 266 3.44 -12.97 -16.50
C ALA A 266 4.91 -13.33 -16.20
N PRO A 267 5.20 -14.56 -15.73
CA PRO A 267 6.56 -14.95 -15.35
C PRO A 267 7.58 -14.83 -16.49
N GLY A 268 7.15 -14.97 -17.75
CA GLY A 268 7.98 -14.77 -18.93
C GLY A 268 8.49 -13.33 -19.07
N PHE A 269 7.65 -12.35 -18.72
CA PHE A 269 8.02 -10.94 -18.77
C PHE A 269 9.20 -10.60 -17.84
N LEU A 270 9.22 -11.20 -16.64
CA LEU A 270 10.36 -11.07 -15.72
C LEU A 270 11.58 -11.84 -16.20
N LYS A 271 11.41 -13.11 -16.62
CA LYS A 271 12.52 -13.97 -17.08
C LYS A 271 13.25 -13.40 -18.30
N ASN A 272 12.54 -12.72 -19.19
CA ASN A 272 13.11 -12.05 -20.34
C ASN A 272 13.86 -10.76 -19.97
N GLY A 273 13.74 -10.28 -18.73
CA GLY A 273 14.32 -9.01 -18.30
C GLY A 273 13.59 -7.78 -18.85
N ASP A 274 12.32 -7.94 -19.29
CA ASP A 274 11.53 -6.87 -19.92
C ASP A 274 11.00 -5.86 -18.90
N LEU A 275 10.92 -6.21 -17.60
CA LEU A 275 10.52 -5.29 -16.53
C LEU A 275 11.70 -4.37 -16.16
N GLY A 276 11.43 -3.07 -16.14
CA GLY A 276 12.29 -2.06 -15.54
C GLY A 276 11.57 -1.35 -14.40
N TYR A 277 12.34 -0.72 -13.52
CA TYR A 277 11.84 0.03 -12.37
C TYR A 277 12.80 1.17 -12.02
N THR A 278 12.26 2.25 -11.49
CA THR A 278 13.03 3.43 -11.08
C THR A 278 12.26 4.25 -10.03
N ALA A 279 12.95 5.18 -9.38
CA ALA A 279 12.32 6.16 -8.52
C ALA A 279 11.41 7.11 -9.33
N PHE A 280 10.43 7.74 -8.65
CA PHE A 280 9.59 8.75 -9.27
C PHE A 280 10.42 9.98 -9.69
N PRO A 281 10.16 10.58 -10.87
CA PRO A 281 10.90 11.73 -11.38
C PRO A 281 10.95 12.94 -10.46
N THR A 282 11.98 13.78 -10.65
CA THR A 282 12.08 15.09 -9.99
C THR A 282 11.23 16.14 -10.69
N LEU A 283 10.82 17.19 -9.96
CA LEU A 283 10.14 18.36 -10.51
C LEU A 283 11.13 19.53 -10.70
N PRO A 284 10.92 20.38 -11.70
CA PRO A 284 11.67 21.62 -11.82
C PRO A 284 11.38 22.51 -10.58
N ASP A 285 12.44 23.11 -10.03
CA ASP A 285 12.35 24.01 -8.86
C ASP A 285 11.66 23.39 -7.62
N GLY A 286 11.61 22.06 -7.54
CA GLY A 286 11.05 21.35 -6.40
C GLY A 286 12.02 21.30 -5.21
N ALA A 287 11.47 21.42 -3.99
CA ALA A 287 12.24 21.37 -2.74
C ALA A 287 12.50 19.94 -2.24
N GLY A 288 11.79 18.96 -2.78
CA GLY A 288 11.87 17.56 -2.34
C GLY A 288 13.07 16.83 -2.92
N LYS A 289 13.62 15.90 -2.13
CA LYS A 289 14.74 15.06 -2.58
C LYS A 289 14.25 13.93 -3.49
N ALA A 290 14.99 13.68 -4.57
CA ALA A 290 14.70 12.56 -5.49
C ALA A 290 14.65 11.19 -4.79
N SER A 291 15.39 11.04 -3.69
CA SER A 291 15.47 9.82 -2.88
C SER A 291 14.39 9.71 -1.79
N ASN A 292 13.53 10.71 -1.60
CA ASN A 292 12.34 10.53 -0.76
C ASN A 292 11.40 9.52 -1.40
N ILE A 293 10.74 8.72 -0.58
CA ILE A 293 9.79 7.70 -1.04
C ILE A 293 8.44 7.84 -0.33
N VAL A 294 7.40 7.41 -1.01
CA VAL A 294 6.03 7.31 -0.49
C VAL A 294 5.57 5.85 -0.59
N GLY A 295 4.55 5.49 0.14
CA GLY A 295 3.96 4.15 0.13
C GLY A 295 3.75 3.61 1.54
N ASN A 296 3.78 2.30 1.70
CA ASN A 296 3.57 1.67 3.00
C ASN A 296 4.90 1.10 3.53
N PRO A 297 5.43 1.60 4.67
CA PRO A 297 6.62 1.01 5.29
C PRO A 297 6.43 -0.48 5.60
N SER A 298 5.23 -0.88 6.03
CA SER A 298 4.72 -2.25 6.08
C SER A 298 3.21 -2.21 6.24
N ASN A 299 2.59 -3.39 6.25
CA ASN A 299 1.24 -3.57 6.76
C ASN A 299 1.32 -4.43 8.03
N PHE A 300 0.30 -4.37 8.86
CA PHE A 300 0.35 -4.90 10.22
C PHE A 300 -0.80 -5.87 10.48
N LEU A 301 -0.57 -6.79 11.41
CA LEU A 301 -1.62 -7.50 12.10
C LEU A 301 -1.80 -6.88 13.48
N SER A 302 -3.04 -6.55 13.82
CA SER A 302 -3.41 -5.94 15.09
C SER A 302 -4.39 -6.82 15.85
N LEU A 303 -4.37 -6.74 17.18
CA LEU A 303 -5.19 -7.54 18.07
C LEU A 303 -6.40 -6.74 18.53
N ASN A 304 -7.60 -7.28 18.29
CA ASN A 304 -8.85 -6.69 18.78
C ASN A 304 -8.91 -6.80 20.30
N SER A 305 -9.18 -5.69 21.00
CA SER A 305 -9.25 -5.64 22.47
C SER A 305 -10.34 -6.53 23.07
N SER A 306 -11.35 -6.92 22.31
CA SER A 306 -12.42 -7.83 22.75
C SER A 306 -12.08 -9.31 22.62
N THR A 307 -10.89 -9.65 22.06
CA THR A 307 -10.41 -11.02 21.88
C THR A 307 -10.29 -11.74 23.23
N LYS A 308 -10.86 -12.94 23.30
CA LYS A 308 -10.85 -13.76 24.53
C LYS A 308 -9.61 -14.67 24.62
N ASN A 309 -9.03 -15.05 23.49
CA ASN A 309 -7.88 -15.95 23.37
C ASN A 309 -6.61 -15.17 23.02
N LYS A 310 -6.25 -14.19 23.86
CA LYS A 310 -5.09 -13.32 23.61
C LYS A 310 -3.79 -14.10 23.51
N ASP A 311 -3.58 -15.07 24.39
CA ASP A 311 -2.35 -15.87 24.43
C ASP A 311 -2.12 -16.61 23.11
N ALA A 312 -3.16 -17.19 22.52
CA ALA A 312 -3.08 -17.85 21.21
C ALA A 312 -2.73 -16.84 20.09
N ALA A 313 -3.32 -15.64 20.12
CA ALA A 313 -2.99 -14.59 19.16
C ALA A 313 -1.54 -14.10 19.30
N LEU A 314 -1.05 -13.94 20.53
CA LEU A 314 0.32 -13.52 20.80
C LEU A 314 1.33 -14.61 20.41
N THR A 315 1.01 -15.88 20.63
CA THR A 315 1.81 -17.03 20.14
C THR A 315 1.90 -16.97 18.61
N TYR A 316 0.79 -16.73 17.93
CA TYR A 316 0.79 -16.57 16.46
C TYR A 316 1.68 -15.39 16.02
N PHE A 317 1.56 -14.24 16.65
CA PHE A 317 2.38 -13.06 16.30
C PHE A 317 3.86 -13.30 16.51
N LYS A 318 4.23 -13.98 17.59
CA LYS A 318 5.61 -14.24 17.97
C LYS A 318 6.28 -15.28 17.07
N ASP A 319 5.62 -16.42 16.87
CA ASP A 319 6.28 -17.62 16.35
C ASP A 319 5.99 -17.84 14.85
N TYR A 320 4.90 -17.24 14.31
CA TYR A 320 4.45 -17.53 12.95
C TYR A 320 4.44 -16.30 12.01
N VAL A 321 4.48 -15.06 12.54
CA VAL A 321 4.50 -13.86 11.70
C VAL A 321 5.94 -13.45 11.42
N LEU A 322 6.33 -13.40 10.14
CA LEU A 322 7.68 -13.05 9.68
C LEU A 322 8.80 -13.82 10.41
N ASN A 323 8.55 -15.08 10.74
CA ASN A 323 9.61 -16.00 11.16
C ASN A 323 10.57 -16.29 10.00
N ASP A 324 11.67 -17.01 10.26
CA ASP A 324 12.70 -17.27 9.24
C ASP A 324 12.15 -17.90 7.96
N SER A 325 11.20 -18.83 8.06
CA SER A 325 10.56 -19.47 6.91
C SER A 325 9.74 -18.48 6.08
N GLN A 326 8.99 -17.60 6.75
CA GLN A 326 8.23 -16.56 6.07
C GLN A 326 9.13 -15.50 5.45
N VAL A 327 10.20 -15.10 6.12
CA VAL A 327 11.22 -14.19 5.57
C VAL A 327 11.76 -14.74 4.27
N ASP A 328 12.10 -16.02 4.22
CA ASP A 328 12.60 -16.68 3.00
C ASP A 328 11.51 -16.76 1.93
N ALA A 329 10.24 -17.02 2.30
CA ALA A 329 9.11 -17.03 1.37
C ALA A 329 8.84 -15.63 0.78
N TYR A 330 8.90 -14.56 1.57
CA TYR A 330 8.77 -13.18 1.06
C TYR A 330 9.88 -12.83 0.08
N LEU A 331 11.15 -13.17 0.39
CA LEU A 331 12.26 -12.95 -0.53
C LEU A 331 12.08 -13.73 -1.82
N ALA A 332 11.63 -14.98 -1.74
CA ALA A 332 11.34 -15.83 -2.91
C ALA A 332 10.18 -15.26 -3.77
N ALA A 333 9.24 -14.56 -3.16
CA ALA A 333 8.14 -13.87 -3.84
C ALA A 333 8.52 -12.48 -4.38
N GLY A 334 9.78 -12.04 -4.21
CA GLY A 334 10.24 -10.72 -4.65
C GLY A 334 9.83 -9.58 -3.71
N SER A 335 9.54 -9.88 -2.46
CA SER A 335 9.17 -8.89 -1.43
C SER A 335 10.25 -8.81 -0.36
N VAL A 336 10.58 -7.61 0.12
CA VAL A 336 11.58 -7.37 1.15
C VAL A 336 10.91 -7.29 2.51
N PRO A 337 11.08 -8.28 3.41
CA PRO A 337 10.47 -8.23 4.75
C PRO A 337 11.07 -7.09 5.60
N PRO A 338 10.29 -6.47 6.50
CA PRO A 338 10.75 -5.38 7.37
C PRO A 338 11.45 -5.90 8.65
N VAL A 339 12.42 -6.79 8.49
CA VAL A 339 13.20 -7.39 9.60
C VAL A 339 14.66 -6.97 9.52
N GLU A 340 15.33 -6.95 10.69
CA GLU A 340 16.75 -6.64 10.78
C GLU A 340 17.61 -7.80 10.22
N GLY A 341 18.83 -7.48 9.74
CA GLY A 341 19.82 -8.50 9.36
C GLY A 341 19.57 -9.20 8.01
N LEU A 342 18.82 -8.60 7.11
CA LEU A 342 18.47 -9.21 5.81
C LEU A 342 19.64 -9.36 4.82
N GLU A 343 20.78 -8.69 5.02
CA GLU A 343 21.84 -8.60 4.03
C GLU A 343 22.36 -9.99 3.62
N THR A 344 22.52 -10.91 4.57
CA THR A 344 22.98 -12.27 4.31
C THR A 344 21.97 -13.07 3.49
N LYS A 345 20.67 -12.95 3.81
CA LYS A 345 19.59 -13.62 3.07
C LYS A 345 19.46 -13.06 1.65
N LEU A 346 19.55 -11.73 1.48
CA LEU A 346 19.56 -11.07 0.16
C LEU A 346 20.76 -11.54 -0.69
N ALA A 347 21.94 -11.65 -0.09
CA ALA A 347 23.13 -12.14 -0.78
C ALA A 347 22.97 -13.59 -1.28
N ALA A 348 22.21 -14.42 -0.57
CA ALA A 348 21.94 -15.82 -0.89
C ALA A 348 20.87 -16.05 -1.97
N VAL A 349 20.12 -15.01 -2.38
CA VAL A 349 19.11 -15.11 -3.46
C VAL A 349 19.79 -15.54 -4.76
N LYS A 350 19.31 -16.64 -5.34
CA LYS A 350 19.92 -17.30 -6.51
C LYS A 350 19.56 -16.64 -7.84
N SER A 351 18.32 -16.21 -8.00
CA SER A 351 17.85 -15.52 -9.22
C SER A 351 18.50 -14.15 -9.30
N SER A 352 19.25 -13.88 -10.38
CA SER A 352 19.88 -12.57 -10.58
C SER A 352 18.84 -11.45 -10.70
N THR A 353 17.76 -11.70 -11.42
CA THR A 353 16.65 -10.75 -11.61
C THR A 353 15.98 -10.41 -10.28
N ASP A 354 15.63 -11.41 -9.47
CA ASP A 354 15.00 -11.18 -8.17
C ASP A 354 15.98 -10.50 -7.20
N LYS A 355 17.27 -10.88 -7.24
CA LYS A 355 18.30 -10.26 -6.43
C LYS A 355 18.50 -8.78 -6.74
N GLU A 356 18.53 -8.41 -8.02
CA GLU A 356 18.62 -7.01 -8.45
C GLU A 356 17.41 -6.22 -7.94
N TRP A 357 16.21 -6.76 -8.10
CA TRP A 357 14.97 -6.16 -7.63
C TRP A 357 14.95 -5.98 -6.11
N LEU A 358 15.17 -7.05 -5.36
CA LEU A 358 15.17 -7.02 -3.90
C LEU A 358 16.24 -6.07 -3.35
N THR A 359 17.44 -6.07 -3.97
CA THR A 359 18.52 -5.14 -3.60
C THR A 359 18.12 -3.68 -3.89
N PHE A 360 17.46 -3.43 -5.02
CA PHE A 360 16.93 -2.10 -5.34
C PHE A 360 15.94 -1.62 -4.27
N VAL A 361 14.94 -2.44 -3.92
CA VAL A 361 13.93 -2.08 -2.91
C VAL A 361 14.56 -1.87 -1.54
N TYR A 362 15.44 -2.78 -1.12
CA TYR A 362 16.13 -2.69 0.16
C TYR A 362 16.96 -1.41 0.26
N ASN A 363 17.76 -1.11 -0.76
CA ASN A 363 18.57 0.11 -0.79
C ASN A 363 17.71 1.37 -0.88
N LEU A 364 16.63 1.35 -1.66
CA LEU A 364 15.70 2.47 -1.79
C LEU A 364 15.15 2.88 -0.42
N VAL A 365 14.68 1.91 0.37
CA VAL A 365 14.15 2.17 1.72
C VAL A 365 15.25 2.58 2.70
N ARG A 366 16.38 1.87 2.70
CA ARG A 366 17.48 2.11 3.64
C ARG A 366 18.14 3.47 3.46
N THR A 367 18.18 3.99 2.22
CA THR A 367 18.85 5.27 1.91
C THR A 367 17.88 6.46 1.80
N ALA A 368 16.58 6.22 1.87
CA ALA A 368 15.58 7.28 1.78
C ALA A 368 15.67 8.21 3.00
N PRO A 369 15.82 9.53 2.79
CA PRO A 369 15.78 10.51 3.88
C PRO A 369 14.39 10.61 4.52
N SER A 370 13.36 10.24 3.77
CA SER A 370 11.97 10.22 4.20
C SER A 370 11.23 9.08 3.52
N PHE A 371 10.54 8.26 4.30
CA PHE A 371 9.55 7.31 3.82
C PHE A 371 8.18 7.73 4.34
N GLN A 372 7.39 8.33 3.49
CA GLN A 372 6.08 8.86 3.83
C GLN A 372 5.03 7.77 3.67
N LEU A 373 4.28 7.50 4.76
CA LEU A 373 3.12 6.60 4.69
C LEU A 373 2.08 7.18 3.74
N SER A 374 1.47 6.31 2.90
CA SER A 374 0.40 6.69 1.99
C SER A 374 -0.69 7.48 2.71
N TRP A 375 -1.13 8.58 2.12
CA TRP A 375 -1.90 9.60 2.82
C TRP A 375 -3.28 9.12 3.29
N ASP A 376 -3.93 8.27 2.50
CA ASP A 376 -5.22 7.67 2.87
C ASP A 376 -5.12 6.69 4.06
N GLN A 377 -3.89 6.31 4.44
CA GLN A 377 -3.59 5.51 5.63
C GLN A 377 -3.05 6.38 6.77
N ALA A 378 -2.24 7.38 6.44
CA ALA A 378 -1.61 8.27 7.42
C ALA A 378 -2.63 9.18 8.12
N LEU A 379 -3.66 9.60 7.39
CA LEU A 379 -4.70 10.50 7.90
C LEU A 379 -5.81 9.72 8.63
N PRO A 380 -6.51 10.37 9.58
CA PRO A 380 -7.73 9.83 10.17
C PRO A 380 -8.79 9.51 9.11
N SER A 381 -9.66 8.56 9.39
CA SER A 381 -10.64 8.05 8.42
C SER A 381 -11.61 9.11 7.92
N ASP A 382 -11.94 10.10 8.74
CA ASP A 382 -12.80 11.24 8.38
C ASP A 382 -12.15 12.22 7.38
N GLN A 383 -10.82 12.19 7.26
CA GLN A 383 -10.06 12.95 6.27
C GLN A 383 -9.66 12.11 5.04
N ALA A 384 -9.48 10.81 5.21
CA ALA A 384 -9.06 9.89 4.14
C ALA A 384 -10.10 9.78 3.02
N ASP A 385 -11.39 9.65 3.34
CA ASP A 385 -12.47 9.58 2.34
C ASP A 385 -12.63 10.90 1.54
N PRO A 386 -12.64 12.10 2.17
CA PRO A 386 -12.54 13.36 1.46
C PRO A 386 -11.29 13.50 0.59
N LEU A 387 -10.12 13.03 1.06
CA LEU A 387 -8.87 13.05 0.31
C LEU A 387 -9.00 12.28 -1.01
N LEU A 388 -9.43 11.02 -0.95
CA LEU A 388 -9.61 10.19 -2.13
C LEU A 388 -10.64 10.79 -3.11
N THR A 389 -11.70 11.38 -2.57
CA THR A 389 -12.74 12.05 -3.39
C THR A 389 -12.21 13.31 -4.06
N ASN A 390 -11.45 14.15 -3.35
CA ASN A 390 -10.85 15.35 -3.94
C ASN A 390 -9.72 15.03 -4.91
N THR A 391 -8.95 13.96 -4.67
CA THR A 391 -7.93 13.46 -5.61
C THR A 391 -8.57 13.04 -6.93
N ASP A 392 -9.69 12.31 -6.88
CA ASP A 392 -10.44 11.91 -8.06
C ASP A 392 -10.99 13.14 -8.82
N LYS A 393 -11.61 14.10 -8.12
CA LYS A 393 -12.08 15.35 -8.73
C LYS A 393 -10.94 16.16 -9.36
N SER A 394 -9.77 16.21 -8.72
CA SER A 394 -8.59 16.89 -9.26
C SER A 394 -8.09 16.18 -10.51
N PHE A 395 -7.97 14.86 -10.50
CA PHE A 395 -7.59 14.04 -11.64
C PHE A 395 -8.53 14.23 -12.83
N LEU A 396 -9.84 14.21 -12.58
CA LEU A 396 -10.89 14.44 -13.59
C LEU A 396 -11.01 15.91 -14.01
N ARG A 397 -10.24 16.81 -13.41
CA ARG A 397 -10.26 18.27 -13.65
C ARG A 397 -11.62 18.89 -13.36
N GLN A 398 -12.36 18.33 -12.42
CA GLN A 398 -13.68 18.82 -11.98
C GLN A 398 -13.55 19.96 -10.97
N ILE A 399 -12.37 20.14 -10.38
CA ILE A 399 -12.02 21.26 -9.51
C ILE A 399 -10.71 21.90 -9.98
N PRO A 400 -10.55 23.22 -9.84
CA PRO A 400 -9.25 23.86 -10.08
C PRO A 400 -8.21 23.40 -9.03
N PRO A 401 -6.90 23.41 -9.38
CA PRO A 401 -5.84 22.91 -8.49
C PRO A 401 -5.85 23.51 -7.08
N ALA A 402 -6.13 24.80 -6.95
CA ALA A 402 -6.18 25.50 -5.65
C ALA A 402 -7.36 25.08 -4.77
N GLU A 403 -8.46 24.59 -5.35
CA GLU A 403 -9.64 24.18 -4.61
C GLU A 403 -9.40 22.90 -3.80
N PHE A 404 -8.49 22.02 -4.26
CA PHE A 404 -8.14 20.81 -3.55
C PHE A 404 -7.70 21.11 -2.10
N GLY A 405 -6.73 22.02 -1.93
CA GLY A 405 -6.22 22.39 -0.60
C GLY A 405 -7.29 23.06 0.28
N VAL A 406 -8.17 23.86 -0.32
CA VAL A 406 -9.31 24.48 0.40
C VAL A 406 -10.26 23.39 0.93
N ASN A 407 -10.61 22.42 0.10
CA ASN A 407 -11.51 21.32 0.48
C ASN A 407 -10.90 20.43 1.56
N MET A 408 -9.59 20.11 1.45
CA MET A 408 -8.89 19.31 2.46
C MET A 408 -8.71 20.06 3.79
N SER A 409 -8.41 21.38 3.75
CA SER A 409 -8.34 22.20 4.97
C SER A 409 -9.68 22.24 5.73
N LYS A 410 -10.81 22.21 5.02
CA LYS A 410 -12.15 22.13 5.64
C LYS A 410 -12.45 20.73 6.21
N ALA A 411 -11.96 19.67 5.56
CA ALA A 411 -12.14 18.32 6.06
C ALA A 411 -11.30 18.02 7.30
N ALA A 412 -10.20 18.76 7.50
CA ALA A 412 -9.28 18.61 8.63
C ALA A 412 -9.59 19.57 9.80
N SER A 413 -10.60 20.44 9.70
CA SER A 413 -11.07 21.35 10.74
C SER A 413 -12.33 20.84 11.41
#